data_3cf4881eb39e61d79a95410729e88df2
#
_entry.id   3cf4881eb39e61d79a95410729e88df2
#
_cell.length_a   1.000
_cell.length_b   1.000
_cell.length_c   1.000
_cell.angle_alpha   90.00
_cell.angle_beta   90.00
_cell.angle_gamma   90.00
#
_symmetry.space_group_name_H-M   'P 1'
#
loop_
_entity.id
_entity.type
_entity.pdbx_description
1 polymer ?
#
loop_
_entity_poly.entity_id
_entity_poly.type
_entity_poly.pdbx_seq_one_letter_code
_entity_poly.pdbx_strand_id
1 'polypeptide(L)'
;METDYTFLYEEYPEIISADQLYRICHISKRKAKWLLDGGYIPCQDSGKKTRRYKIRIDDVVAYLRTLETASETVAAPVGIFNNKNKRINPIAQINVRAFQRFLYTLWAEQPDALTAKDVRSLIGYSNATIGQWLFHQKLQSVMLPDRTSIVAKKWLIEFTAEHTVQNPSHLSNTNRQIAKRYLEQQ
;
A
#
# COMPACT_ATOMS: atom_id res chain seq x y z
N MET A 1 -25.26 -23.79 -12.52
CA MET A 1 -25.96 -23.73 -11.20
C MET A 1 -26.32 -22.28 -11.01
N GLU A 2 -27.60 -21.96 -10.92
CA GLU A 2 -28.07 -20.60 -10.68
C GLU A 2 -27.91 -20.30 -9.18
N THR A 3 -27.19 -19.25 -8.83
CA THR A 3 -26.98 -18.90 -7.42
C THR A 3 -28.28 -18.37 -6.83
N ASP A 4 -28.68 -18.88 -5.68
CA ASP A 4 -29.84 -18.39 -4.96
C ASP A 4 -29.51 -17.10 -4.21
N TYR A 5 -30.13 -15.99 -4.61
CA TYR A 5 -29.97 -14.67 -4.00
C TYR A 5 -31.12 -14.30 -3.04
N THR A 6 -31.98 -15.26 -2.66
CA THR A 6 -33.17 -15.02 -1.82
C THR A 6 -32.75 -14.46 -0.46
N PHE A 7 -31.60 -14.88 0.08
CA PHE A 7 -31.07 -14.39 1.36
C PHE A 7 -30.85 -12.87 1.39
N LEU A 8 -30.62 -12.23 0.22
CA LEU A 8 -30.41 -10.76 0.17
C LEU A 8 -31.69 -9.99 0.54
N TYR A 9 -32.87 -10.53 0.28
CA TYR A 9 -34.15 -9.92 0.66
C TYR A 9 -34.43 -10.04 2.15
N GLU A 10 -33.84 -11.00 2.84
CA GLU A 10 -33.96 -11.18 4.29
C GLU A 10 -32.96 -10.31 5.04
N GLU A 11 -31.74 -10.17 4.50
CA GLU A 11 -30.63 -9.48 5.15
C GLU A 11 -30.63 -7.96 4.90
N TYR A 12 -31.15 -7.49 3.76
CA TYR A 12 -31.11 -6.09 3.36
C TYR A 12 -32.50 -5.50 3.13
N PRO A 13 -32.69 -4.19 3.39
CA PRO A 13 -33.96 -3.51 3.11
C PRO A 13 -34.20 -3.40 1.59
N GLU A 14 -35.48 -3.18 1.21
CA GLU A 14 -35.88 -3.02 -0.20
C GLU A 14 -35.06 -1.94 -0.94
N ILE A 15 -34.70 -0.84 -0.23
CA ILE A 15 -33.87 0.24 -0.77
C ILE A 15 -32.55 0.29 -0.01
N ILE A 16 -31.48 0.06 -0.72
CA ILE A 16 -30.11 0.04 -0.19
C ILE A 16 -29.31 1.28 -0.61
N SER A 17 -28.21 1.51 0.11
CA SER A 17 -27.22 2.55 -0.17
C SER A 17 -26.07 2.01 -1.03
N ALA A 18 -25.28 2.92 -1.65
CA ALA A 18 -24.06 2.54 -2.36
C ALA A 18 -23.04 1.81 -1.45
N ASP A 19 -23.04 2.07 -0.13
CA ASP A 19 -22.18 1.39 0.85
C ASP A 19 -22.57 -0.08 1.02
N GLN A 20 -23.86 -0.38 1.02
CA GLN A 20 -24.37 -1.76 1.03
C GLN A 20 -24.11 -2.45 -0.32
N LEU A 21 -24.35 -1.77 -1.44
CA LEU A 21 -24.08 -2.31 -2.79
C LEU A 21 -22.67 -2.84 -2.94
N TYR A 22 -21.61 -2.07 -2.58
CA TYR A 22 -20.25 -2.54 -2.80
C TYR A 22 -19.88 -3.72 -1.89
N ARG A 23 -20.54 -3.87 -0.72
CA ARG A 23 -20.37 -5.03 0.16
C ARG A 23 -21.05 -6.26 -0.41
N ILE A 24 -22.30 -6.14 -0.86
CA ILE A 24 -23.06 -7.24 -1.48
C ILE A 24 -22.33 -7.77 -2.71
N CYS A 25 -21.89 -6.89 -3.59
CA CYS A 25 -21.22 -7.27 -4.83
C CYS A 25 -19.74 -7.59 -4.67
N HIS A 26 -19.14 -7.46 -3.47
CA HIS A 26 -17.70 -7.61 -3.21
C HIS A 26 -16.81 -6.80 -4.15
N ILE A 27 -17.21 -5.56 -4.46
CA ILE A 27 -16.49 -4.65 -5.36
C ILE A 27 -15.94 -3.43 -4.62
N SER A 28 -15.02 -2.69 -5.26
CA SER A 28 -14.53 -1.44 -4.68
C SER A 28 -15.59 -0.33 -4.73
N LYS A 29 -15.55 0.64 -3.81
CA LYS A 29 -16.42 1.83 -3.82
C LYS A 29 -16.35 2.58 -5.15
N ARG A 30 -15.17 2.63 -5.78
CA ARG A 30 -14.98 3.26 -7.09
C ARG A 30 -15.72 2.51 -8.20
N LYS A 31 -15.70 1.18 -8.19
CA LYS A 31 -16.44 0.36 -9.15
C LYS A 31 -17.94 0.47 -8.94
N ALA A 32 -18.41 0.43 -7.68
CA ALA A 32 -19.81 0.63 -7.36
C ALA A 32 -20.33 1.99 -7.87
N LYS A 33 -19.58 3.07 -7.62
CA LYS A 33 -19.93 4.39 -8.14
C LYS A 33 -19.99 4.41 -9.67
N TRP A 34 -19.03 3.82 -10.35
CA TRP A 34 -19.00 3.74 -11.81
C TRP A 34 -20.21 2.98 -12.38
N LEU A 35 -20.62 1.87 -11.74
CA LEU A 35 -21.81 1.11 -12.14
C LEU A 35 -23.09 1.93 -12.02
N LEU A 36 -23.21 2.72 -10.96
CA LEU A 36 -24.36 3.59 -10.71
C LEU A 36 -24.39 4.80 -11.65
N ASP A 37 -23.25 5.51 -11.79
CA ASP A 37 -23.11 6.66 -12.69
C ASP A 37 -23.29 6.27 -14.15
N GLY A 38 -22.87 5.05 -14.52
CA GLY A 38 -23.02 4.49 -15.89
C GLY A 38 -24.36 3.85 -16.18
N GLY A 39 -25.28 3.80 -15.21
CA GLY A 39 -26.63 3.21 -15.37
C GLY A 39 -26.63 1.68 -15.50
N TYR A 40 -25.52 1.00 -15.20
CA TYR A 40 -25.45 -0.48 -15.21
C TYR A 40 -26.30 -1.11 -14.09
N ILE A 41 -26.50 -0.38 -13.01
CA ILE A 41 -27.43 -0.71 -11.95
C ILE A 41 -28.37 0.50 -11.81
N PRO A 42 -29.69 0.33 -12.04
CA PRO A 42 -30.65 1.40 -11.90
C PRO A 42 -30.62 1.97 -10.47
N CYS A 43 -30.65 3.28 -10.35
CA CYS A 43 -30.68 3.95 -9.05
C CYS A 43 -31.32 5.33 -9.14
N GLN A 44 -31.84 5.82 -8.01
CA GLN A 44 -32.26 7.20 -7.87
C GLN A 44 -31.11 8.02 -7.31
N ASP A 45 -30.61 9.00 -8.07
CA ASP A 45 -29.60 9.96 -7.60
C ASP A 45 -30.30 11.16 -6.95
N SER A 46 -30.08 11.36 -5.65
CA SER A 46 -30.66 12.48 -4.91
C SER A 46 -29.87 13.78 -5.02
N GLY A 47 -28.70 13.77 -5.67
CA GLY A 47 -27.77 14.91 -5.77
C GLY A 47 -27.09 15.32 -4.46
N LYS A 48 -27.42 14.68 -3.33
CA LYS A 48 -26.88 15.02 -2.00
C LYS A 48 -25.46 14.49 -1.83
N LYS A 49 -24.64 15.17 -0.99
CA LYS A 49 -23.27 14.70 -0.67
C LYS A 49 -23.25 13.36 0.09
N THR A 50 -24.27 13.10 0.89
CA THR A 50 -24.42 11.87 1.69
C THR A 50 -25.64 11.09 1.26
N ARG A 51 -25.57 9.77 1.25
CA ARG A 51 -26.66 8.86 0.83
C ARG A 51 -27.23 9.24 -0.55
N ARG A 52 -26.35 9.57 -1.47
CA ARG A 52 -26.68 10.09 -2.80
C ARG A 52 -27.57 9.13 -3.60
N TYR A 53 -27.21 7.84 -3.60
CA TYR A 53 -27.89 6.82 -4.39
C TYR A 53 -28.84 6.01 -3.53
N LYS A 54 -30.07 5.81 -4.05
CA LYS A 54 -31.06 4.88 -3.57
C LYS A 54 -31.22 3.77 -4.61
N ILE A 55 -30.95 2.53 -4.23
CA ILE A 55 -30.83 1.39 -5.13
C ILE A 55 -31.82 0.34 -4.64
N ARG A 56 -32.64 -0.22 -5.53
CA ARG A 56 -33.52 -1.33 -5.16
C ARG A 56 -32.73 -2.63 -5.10
N ILE A 57 -33.04 -3.46 -4.13
CA ILE A 57 -32.38 -4.76 -3.98
C ILE A 57 -32.62 -5.65 -5.20
N ASP A 58 -33.81 -5.56 -5.83
CA ASP A 58 -34.16 -6.27 -7.07
C ASP A 58 -33.16 -5.96 -8.19
N ASP A 59 -32.77 -4.68 -8.35
CA ASP A 59 -31.85 -4.24 -9.39
C ASP A 59 -30.44 -4.80 -9.15
N VAL A 60 -30.06 -4.97 -7.86
CA VAL A 60 -28.79 -5.60 -7.50
C VAL A 60 -28.80 -7.10 -7.81
N VAL A 61 -29.87 -7.78 -7.48
CA VAL A 61 -30.03 -9.22 -7.79
C VAL A 61 -30.05 -9.44 -9.30
N ALA A 62 -30.75 -8.58 -10.08
CA ALA A 62 -30.72 -8.65 -11.54
C ALA A 62 -29.31 -8.44 -12.10
N TYR A 63 -28.54 -7.49 -11.55
CA TYR A 63 -27.14 -7.27 -11.92
C TYR A 63 -26.26 -8.49 -11.62
N LEU A 64 -26.40 -9.11 -10.43
CA LEU A 64 -25.63 -10.30 -10.06
C LEU A 64 -25.94 -11.48 -10.99
N ARG A 65 -27.21 -11.71 -11.33
CA ARG A 65 -27.61 -12.73 -12.31
C ARG A 65 -27.03 -12.46 -13.72
N THR A 66 -27.03 -11.19 -14.13
CA THR A 66 -26.43 -10.80 -15.40
C THR A 66 -24.92 -11.07 -15.43
N LEU A 67 -24.22 -10.90 -14.31
CA LEU A 67 -22.78 -11.24 -14.20
C LEU A 67 -22.53 -12.74 -14.35
N GLU A 68 -23.43 -13.62 -13.90
CA GLU A 68 -23.31 -15.07 -14.05
C GLU A 68 -23.50 -15.54 -15.51
N THR A 69 -24.43 -14.91 -16.22
CA THR A 69 -24.81 -15.32 -17.58
C THR A 69 -24.04 -14.62 -18.68
N ALA A 70 -23.67 -13.36 -18.48
CA ALA A 70 -23.08 -12.48 -19.50
C ALA A 70 -21.97 -11.59 -18.91
N SER A 71 -20.94 -12.20 -18.33
CA SER A 71 -19.87 -11.46 -17.63
C SER A 71 -19.11 -10.47 -18.54
N GLU A 72 -19.10 -10.67 -19.85
CA GLU A 72 -18.39 -9.80 -20.79
C GLU A 72 -19.14 -8.47 -21.08
N THR A 73 -20.47 -8.47 -21.05
CA THR A 73 -21.27 -7.27 -21.37
C THR A 73 -21.34 -6.25 -20.23
N VAL A 74 -21.12 -6.70 -19.00
CA VAL A 74 -21.13 -5.85 -17.79
C VAL A 74 -19.73 -5.69 -17.21
N ALA A 75 -18.72 -6.31 -17.83
CA ALA A 75 -17.35 -6.17 -17.41
C ALA A 75 -16.87 -4.73 -17.67
N ALA A 76 -16.45 -4.04 -16.63
CA ALA A 76 -15.79 -2.76 -16.82
C ALA A 76 -14.60 -2.91 -17.78
N PRO A 77 -14.41 -1.95 -18.70
CA PRO A 77 -13.29 -2.02 -19.65
C PRO A 77 -11.98 -2.30 -18.93
N VAL A 78 -11.18 -3.20 -19.50
CA VAL A 78 -9.91 -3.64 -18.91
C VAL A 78 -9.03 -2.41 -18.62
N GLY A 79 -8.65 -2.25 -17.35
CA GLY A 79 -7.75 -1.18 -16.92
C GLY A 79 -8.40 -0.01 -16.16
N ILE A 80 -9.73 0.18 -16.21
CA ILE A 80 -10.39 1.30 -15.48
C ILE A 80 -10.28 1.14 -13.97
N PHE A 81 -10.36 -0.09 -13.44
CA PHE A 81 -10.28 -0.38 -12.01
C PHE A 81 -9.04 -1.19 -11.62
N ASN A 82 -8.33 -1.74 -12.61
CA ASN A 82 -7.05 -2.35 -12.36
C ASN A 82 -5.99 -1.26 -12.32
N ASN A 83 -5.37 -1.03 -11.17
CA ASN A 83 -4.11 -0.28 -11.05
C ASN A 83 -2.95 -1.06 -11.73
N LYS A 84 -3.11 -1.45 -13.02
CA LYS A 84 -2.01 -1.99 -13.83
C LYS A 84 -0.94 -0.92 -14.10
N ASN A 85 -1.26 0.37 -13.94
CA ASN A 85 -0.27 1.41 -13.73
C ASN A 85 0.02 1.56 -12.21
N LYS A 86 0.45 0.49 -11.53
CA LYS A 86 1.34 0.70 -10.40
C LYS A 86 2.51 1.48 -10.96
N ARG A 87 2.53 2.80 -10.73
CA ARG A 87 3.74 3.59 -10.96
C ARG A 87 4.82 2.84 -10.21
N ILE A 88 5.71 2.18 -10.96
CA ILE A 88 6.80 1.42 -10.36
C ILE A 88 7.56 2.48 -9.59
N ASN A 89 7.64 2.32 -8.27
CA ASN A 89 8.38 3.26 -7.44
C ASN A 89 9.85 3.17 -7.89
N PRO A 90 10.45 4.24 -8.42
CA PRO A 90 11.83 4.18 -8.93
C PRO A 90 12.82 3.72 -7.85
N ILE A 91 12.53 3.97 -6.58
CA ILE A 91 13.34 3.49 -5.45
C ILE A 91 13.38 1.95 -5.40
N ALA A 92 12.30 1.26 -5.77
CA ALA A 92 12.27 -0.21 -5.82
C ALA A 92 13.15 -0.81 -6.94
N GLN A 93 13.59 0.01 -7.90
CA GLN A 93 14.46 -0.41 -9.01
C GLN A 93 15.93 -0.09 -8.77
N ILE A 94 16.28 0.50 -7.65
CA ILE A 94 17.66 0.83 -7.29
C ILE A 94 18.49 -0.46 -7.21
N ASN A 95 19.66 -0.46 -7.86
CA ASN A 95 20.64 -1.53 -7.68
C ASN A 95 21.26 -1.43 -6.27
N VAL A 96 21.00 -2.44 -5.44
CA VAL A 96 21.42 -2.46 -4.03
C VAL A 96 22.94 -2.26 -3.88
N ARG A 97 23.77 -2.95 -4.69
CA ARG A 97 25.24 -2.85 -4.59
C ARG A 97 25.75 -1.46 -4.99
N ALA A 98 25.16 -0.86 -6.00
CA ALA A 98 25.52 0.49 -6.41
C ALA A 98 25.10 1.52 -5.35
N PHE A 99 23.93 1.33 -4.74
CA PHE A 99 23.46 2.18 -3.65
C PHE A 99 24.29 2.01 -2.37
N GLN A 100 24.76 0.81 -2.05
CA GLN A 100 25.71 0.60 -0.95
C GLN A 100 26.99 1.42 -1.17
N ARG A 101 27.59 1.39 -2.39
CA ARG A 101 28.77 2.21 -2.70
C ARG A 101 28.52 3.71 -2.51
N PHE A 102 27.37 4.19 -2.95
CA PHE A 102 26.96 5.57 -2.72
C PHE A 102 26.86 5.90 -1.23
N LEU A 103 26.25 5.03 -0.42
CA LEU A 103 26.15 5.21 1.04
C LEU A 103 27.52 5.20 1.72
N TYR A 104 28.46 4.37 1.26
CA TYR A 104 29.86 4.40 1.74
C TYR A 104 30.51 5.76 1.52
N THR A 105 30.32 6.36 0.34
CA THR A 105 30.82 7.70 0.04
C THR A 105 30.10 8.76 0.85
N LEU A 106 28.76 8.68 0.96
CA LEU A 106 27.94 9.64 1.69
C LEU A 106 28.29 9.69 3.19
N TRP A 107 28.62 8.53 3.77
CA TRP A 107 28.94 8.40 5.20
C TRP A 107 30.44 8.16 5.46
N ALA A 108 31.29 8.62 4.55
CA ALA A 108 32.75 8.46 4.70
C ALA A 108 33.27 9.03 6.02
N GLU A 109 32.80 10.22 6.39
CA GLU A 109 33.19 10.94 7.62
C GLU A 109 32.62 10.34 8.91
N GLN A 110 31.68 9.39 8.82
CA GLN A 110 31.05 8.78 10.00
C GLN A 110 31.99 7.71 10.63
N PRO A 111 32.00 7.58 11.96
CA PRO A 111 32.78 6.56 12.63
C PRO A 111 32.34 5.14 12.23
N ASP A 112 33.26 4.18 12.33
CA ASP A 112 32.96 2.79 11.99
C ASP A 112 32.07 2.09 13.01
N ALA A 113 32.05 2.56 14.24
CA ALA A 113 31.20 2.10 15.34
C ALA A 113 30.13 3.16 15.64
N LEU A 114 28.86 2.82 15.43
CA LEU A 114 27.71 3.71 15.56
C LEU A 114 26.83 3.32 16.72
N THR A 115 26.45 4.29 17.54
CA THR A 115 25.42 4.10 18.57
C THR A 115 24.02 4.14 17.94
N ALA A 116 23.00 3.69 18.68
CA ALA A 116 21.60 3.81 18.22
C ALA A 116 21.20 5.27 17.92
N LYS A 117 21.80 6.25 18.62
CA LYS A 117 21.60 7.67 18.36
C LYS A 117 22.18 8.10 17.00
N ASP A 118 23.38 7.61 16.68
CA ASP A 118 24.03 7.90 15.40
C ASP A 118 23.25 7.27 14.25
N VAL A 119 22.83 6.00 14.40
CA VAL A 119 21.96 5.31 13.44
C VAL A 119 20.70 6.13 13.19
N ARG A 120 20.02 6.61 14.24
CA ARG A 120 18.83 7.46 14.11
C ARG A 120 19.11 8.72 13.31
N SER A 121 20.21 9.39 13.59
CA SER A 121 20.59 10.64 12.89
C SER A 121 20.85 10.41 11.41
N LEU A 122 21.45 9.27 11.06
CA LEU A 122 21.81 8.92 9.69
C LEU A 122 20.62 8.48 8.82
N ILE A 123 19.71 7.65 9.36
CA ILE A 123 18.62 7.07 8.59
C ILE A 123 17.23 7.60 8.95
N GLY A 124 17.09 8.41 10.02
CA GLY A 124 15.88 9.16 10.35
C GLY A 124 14.68 8.33 10.84
N TYR A 125 14.90 7.11 11.34
CA TYR A 125 13.83 6.32 11.96
C TYR A 125 13.71 6.59 13.45
N SER A 126 12.55 6.26 14.05
CA SER A 126 12.32 6.43 15.48
C SER A 126 13.16 5.48 16.33
N ASN A 127 13.43 5.85 17.59
CA ASN A 127 14.14 4.97 18.54
C ASN A 127 13.43 3.62 18.72
N ALA A 128 12.09 3.63 18.75
CA ALA A 128 11.29 2.41 18.86
C ALA A 128 11.51 1.48 17.65
N THR A 129 11.52 2.03 16.44
CA THR A 129 11.76 1.26 15.20
C THR A 129 13.18 0.67 15.19
N ILE A 130 14.18 1.48 15.51
CA ILE A 130 15.59 1.03 15.54
C ILE A 130 15.75 -0.02 16.65
N GLY A 131 15.18 0.21 17.84
CA GLY A 131 15.20 -0.77 18.94
C GLY A 131 14.59 -2.11 18.54
N GLN A 132 13.49 -2.12 17.82
CA GLN A 132 12.89 -3.35 17.28
C GLN A 132 13.81 -4.05 16.28
N TRP A 133 14.48 -3.32 15.39
CA TRP A 133 15.40 -3.91 14.43
C TRP A 133 16.62 -4.54 15.11
N LEU A 134 17.16 -3.90 16.13
CA LEU A 134 18.27 -4.44 16.94
C LEU A 134 17.81 -5.66 17.74
N PHE A 135 16.66 -5.59 18.40
CA PHE A 135 16.11 -6.69 19.18
C PHE A 135 15.82 -7.94 18.35
N HIS A 136 15.23 -7.75 17.16
CA HIS A 136 14.92 -8.85 16.23
C HIS A 136 16.11 -9.22 15.32
N GLN A 137 17.30 -8.69 15.56
CA GLN A 137 18.51 -8.92 14.76
C GLN A 137 18.36 -8.64 13.26
N LYS A 138 17.40 -7.78 12.89
CA LYS A 138 17.25 -7.30 11.51
C LYS A 138 18.40 -6.36 11.12
N LEU A 139 18.83 -5.52 12.05
CA LEU A 139 20.03 -4.71 11.98
C LEU A 139 21.08 -5.34 12.91
N GLN A 140 22.18 -5.80 12.34
CA GLN A 140 23.25 -6.44 13.11
C GLN A 140 23.89 -5.44 14.08
N SER A 141 24.14 -5.89 15.31
CA SER A 141 24.78 -5.09 16.35
C SER A 141 25.56 -5.97 17.32
N VAL A 142 26.48 -5.36 18.03
CA VAL A 142 27.19 -5.95 19.17
C VAL A 142 26.71 -5.25 20.42
N MET A 143 26.33 -6.03 21.43
CA MET A 143 25.96 -5.49 22.73
C MET A 143 27.19 -5.42 23.61
N LEU A 144 27.49 -4.24 24.14
CA LEU A 144 28.57 -4.00 25.09
C LEU A 144 28.15 -4.41 26.53
N PRO A 145 29.11 -4.58 27.45
CA PRO A 145 28.80 -4.95 28.86
C PRO A 145 27.86 -3.96 29.56
N ASP A 146 27.88 -2.69 29.20
CA ASP A 146 27.00 -1.62 29.70
C ASP A 146 25.61 -1.63 29.07
N ARG A 147 25.26 -2.66 28.30
CA ARG A 147 24.02 -2.82 27.51
C ARG A 147 23.86 -1.82 26.39
N THR A 148 24.88 -1.10 25.97
CA THR A 148 24.85 -0.26 24.79
C THR A 148 24.99 -1.13 23.53
N SER A 149 24.10 -0.95 22.58
CA SER A 149 24.21 -1.64 21.28
C SER A 149 25.03 -0.79 20.32
N ILE A 150 26.05 -1.37 19.72
CA ILE A 150 26.91 -0.77 18.70
C ILE A 150 26.65 -1.44 17.35
N VAL A 151 26.46 -0.64 16.34
CA VAL A 151 26.25 -1.06 14.96
C VAL A 151 27.48 -0.70 14.15
N ALA A 152 28.08 -1.67 13.46
CA ALA A 152 29.14 -1.34 12.51
C ALA A 152 28.60 -0.55 11.32
N LYS A 153 29.28 0.49 10.89
CA LYS A 153 28.89 1.32 9.72
C LYS A 153 28.59 0.45 8.49
N LYS A 154 29.40 -0.58 8.23
CA LYS A 154 29.17 -1.56 7.17
C LYS A 154 27.78 -2.20 7.26
N TRP A 155 27.39 -2.70 8.41
CA TRP A 155 26.08 -3.34 8.62
C TRP A 155 24.92 -2.36 8.43
N LEU A 156 25.09 -1.12 8.88
CA LEU A 156 24.09 -0.08 8.66
C LEU A 156 23.93 0.22 7.17
N ILE A 157 25.02 0.28 6.39
CA ILE A 157 24.98 0.52 4.95
C ILE A 157 24.27 -0.63 4.22
N GLU A 158 24.64 -1.87 4.53
CA GLU A 158 24.03 -3.07 3.94
C GLU A 158 22.54 -3.11 4.23
N PHE A 159 22.17 -2.97 5.51
CA PHE A 159 20.76 -2.91 5.94
C PHE A 159 19.99 -1.78 5.27
N THR A 160 20.54 -0.56 5.25
CA THR A 160 19.86 0.60 4.70
C THR A 160 19.59 0.45 3.22
N ALA A 161 20.55 -0.08 2.46
CA ALA A 161 20.41 -0.29 1.03
C ALA A 161 19.31 -1.33 0.73
N GLU A 162 19.34 -2.46 1.39
CA GLU A 162 18.34 -3.52 1.23
C GLU A 162 16.95 -3.06 1.69
N HIS A 163 16.84 -2.47 2.88
CA HIS A 163 15.58 -2.00 3.44
C HIS A 163 14.93 -0.94 2.54
N THR A 164 15.71 -0.04 1.96
CA THR A 164 15.23 1.00 1.04
C THR A 164 14.56 0.42 -0.19
N VAL A 165 15.17 -0.57 -0.80
CA VAL A 165 14.67 -1.20 -2.03
C VAL A 165 13.46 -2.11 -1.74
N GLN A 166 13.50 -2.86 -0.64
CA GLN A 166 12.42 -3.77 -0.26
C GLN A 166 11.18 -3.06 0.26
N ASN A 167 11.33 -1.89 0.91
CA ASN A 167 10.23 -1.17 1.58
C ASN A 167 10.07 0.28 1.08
N PRO A 168 9.99 0.55 -0.22
CA PRO A 168 10.04 1.91 -0.79
C PRO A 168 8.88 2.81 -0.35
N SER A 169 7.77 2.24 0.12
CA SER A 169 6.59 2.97 0.61
C SER A 169 6.70 3.37 2.08
N HIS A 170 7.57 2.73 2.86
CA HIS A 170 7.69 2.88 4.32
C HIS A 170 9.01 3.50 4.78
N LEU A 171 9.64 4.30 3.91
CA LEU A 171 10.89 4.98 4.23
C LEU A 171 10.67 6.18 5.14
N SER A 172 11.62 6.40 6.06
CA SER A 172 11.74 7.69 6.77
C SER A 172 11.94 8.84 5.76
N ASN A 173 11.68 10.07 6.19
CA ASN A 173 11.93 11.23 5.32
C ASN A 173 13.41 11.33 4.93
N THR A 174 14.33 11.14 5.87
CA THR A 174 15.78 11.16 5.62
C THR A 174 16.17 10.10 4.62
N ASN A 175 15.76 8.84 4.82
CA ASN A 175 16.13 7.74 3.94
C ASN A 175 15.54 7.91 2.53
N ARG A 176 14.33 8.46 2.43
CA ARG A 176 13.70 8.80 1.16
C ARG A 176 14.47 9.90 0.41
N GLN A 177 14.97 10.91 1.12
CA GLN A 177 15.80 11.96 0.51
C GLN A 177 17.15 11.41 0.03
N ILE A 178 17.79 10.53 0.80
CA ILE A 178 19.03 9.85 0.40
C ILE A 178 18.81 9.05 -0.88
N ALA A 179 17.72 8.27 -0.96
CA ALA A 179 17.40 7.49 -2.14
C ALA A 179 17.10 8.37 -3.38
N LYS A 180 16.39 9.49 -3.19
CA LYS A 180 16.16 10.47 -4.28
C LYS A 180 17.46 11.07 -4.77
N ARG A 181 18.31 11.54 -3.86
CA ARG A 181 19.65 12.10 -4.22
C ARG A 181 20.48 11.10 -5.01
N TYR A 182 20.43 9.82 -4.66
CA TYR A 182 21.10 8.78 -5.43
C TYR A 182 20.54 8.68 -6.86
N LEU A 183 19.23 8.68 -7.03
CA LEU A 183 18.57 8.60 -8.34
C LEU A 183 18.84 9.82 -9.23
N GLU A 184 19.04 10.99 -8.63
CA GLU A 184 19.38 12.24 -9.34
C GLU A 184 20.84 12.26 -9.87
N GLN A 185 21.68 11.35 -9.38
CA GLN A 185 23.10 11.24 -9.76
C GLN A 185 23.35 10.11 -10.79
N GLN A 186 22.31 9.38 -11.19
CA GLN A 186 22.38 8.34 -12.21
C GLN A 186 22.15 8.89 -13.61
#